data_85f38cb4b5556c896ccd652f819d1430
#
_entry.id   85f38cb4b5556c896ccd652f819d1430
#
_cell.length_a   1.000
_cell.length_b   1.000
_cell.length_c   1.000
_cell.angle_alpha   90.00
_cell.angle_beta   90.00
_cell.angle_gamma   90.00
#
_symmetry.space_group_name_H-M   'P 1'
#
loop_
_entity.id
_entity.type
_entity.pdbx_description
1 polymer ?
#
loop_
_entity_poly.entity_id
_entity_poly.type
_entity_poly.pdbx_seq_one_letter_code
_entity_poly.pdbx_strand_id
1 'polypeptide(L)'
;MLYIESKSYVILYLSFHIFLLAKRSINMKKLSVILMTSALLLSACSHQSESHNDKDESKTAHTNQAQNNDKNQKKHRKVVKDGRTYADGILIVNKNIDLPSSYNPGENPKAQKALKQLFDGAQKDDIHLYKISGYRSYPTQVKLYNNYAKRDGKKAADKYSARPGYSEHQTGLTFDVGGVDSNKNLYDSFGKTEEGRWIAKNAHNYGFIIRYPKNKESITGYQYEPWHLRYLGKKKATKVYKSGETLEEFVGLK
;
A
#
# COMPACT_ATOMS: atom_id res chain seq x y z
N MET A 1 -23.98 52.04 1.99
CA MET A 1 -24.34 50.73 2.57
C MET A 1 -23.29 49.64 2.28
N LEU A 2 -22.01 50.00 2.12
CA LEU A 2 -20.90 49.08 1.75
C LEU A 2 -19.76 49.05 2.77
N TYR A 3 -19.93 49.65 3.96
CA TYR A 3 -18.85 49.79 4.96
C TYR A 3 -19.00 48.84 6.17
N ILE A 4 -20.09 48.08 6.25
CA ILE A 4 -20.37 47.18 7.39
C ILE A 4 -19.93 45.75 7.13
N GLU A 5 -19.80 45.30 5.88
CA GLU A 5 -19.42 43.91 5.57
C GLU A 5 -17.92 43.62 5.77
N SER A 6 -17.03 44.60 5.64
CA SER A 6 -15.59 44.37 5.75
C SER A 6 -15.12 44.05 7.20
N LYS A 7 -15.81 44.53 8.21
CA LYS A 7 -15.44 44.26 9.64
C LYS A 7 -15.79 42.84 10.07
N SER A 8 -16.83 42.24 9.51
CA SER A 8 -17.24 40.87 9.86
C SER A 8 -16.23 39.83 9.37
N TYR A 9 -15.65 40.00 8.18
CA TYR A 9 -14.63 39.11 7.64
C TYR A 9 -13.30 39.18 8.41
N VAL A 10 -12.90 40.36 8.87
CA VAL A 10 -11.68 40.54 9.65
C VAL A 10 -11.80 39.89 11.04
N ILE A 11 -12.96 39.96 11.67
CA ILE A 11 -13.21 39.34 12.98
C ILE A 11 -13.25 37.80 12.85
N LEU A 12 -13.84 37.25 11.77
CA LEU A 12 -13.82 35.81 11.52
C LEU A 12 -12.40 35.31 11.24
N TYR A 13 -11.59 36.06 10.48
CA TYR A 13 -10.21 35.70 10.15
C TYR A 13 -9.30 35.72 11.39
N LEU A 14 -9.45 36.71 12.26
CA LEU A 14 -8.72 36.80 13.51
C LEU A 14 -9.09 35.69 14.51
N SER A 15 -10.38 35.36 14.65
CA SER A 15 -10.83 34.29 15.54
C SER A 15 -10.37 32.91 15.04
N PHE A 16 -10.31 32.66 13.73
CA PHE A 16 -9.80 31.43 13.15
C PHE A 16 -8.28 31.28 13.37
N HIS A 17 -7.51 32.38 13.24
CA HIS A 17 -6.06 32.35 13.51
C HIS A 17 -5.72 32.15 14.99
N ILE A 18 -6.51 32.73 15.90
CA ILE A 18 -6.34 32.53 17.35
C ILE A 18 -6.66 31.08 17.74
N PHE A 19 -7.67 30.46 17.11
CA PHE A 19 -8.03 29.06 17.33
C PHE A 19 -6.92 28.11 16.86
N LEU A 20 -6.29 28.38 15.71
CA LEU A 20 -5.15 27.62 15.17
C LEU A 20 -3.90 27.73 16.07
N LEU A 21 -3.60 28.92 16.60
CA LEU A 21 -2.47 29.13 17.51
C LEU A 21 -2.68 28.44 18.86
N ALA A 22 -3.91 28.42 19.38
CA ALA A 22 -4.27 27.74 20.62
C ALA A 22 -4.12 26.20 20.47
N LYS A 23 -4.55 25.63 19.31
CA LYS A 23 -4.42 24.19 19.02
C LYS A 23 -2.94 23.77 18.91
N ARG A 24 -2.07 24.63 18.38
CA ARG A 24 -0.61 24.39 18.25
C ARG A 24 0.10 24.42 19.63
N SER A 25 -0.33 25.28 20.56
CA SER A 25 0.22 25.37 21.91
C SER A 25 -0.14 24.15 22.78
N ILE A 26 -1.33 23.57 22.59
CA ILE A 26 -1.78 22.38 23.35
C ILE A 26 -0.99 21.13 22.93
N ASN A 27 -0.62 21.00 21.66
CA ASN A 27 0.17 19.85 21.19
C ASN A 27 1.64 19.90 21.67
N MET A 28 2.22 21.09 21.84
CA MET A 28 3.59 21.21 22.37
C MET A 28 3.70 20.86 23.85
N LYS A 29 2.66 21.10 24.67
CA LYS A 29 2.65 20.72 26.09
C LYS A 29 2.52 19.22 26.34
N LYS A 30 1.98 18.45 25.40
CA LYS A 30 1.92 16.98 25.51
C LYS A 30 3.24 16.28 25.15
N LEU A 31 4.15 16.93 24.42
CA LEU A 31 5.44 16.37 24.03
C LEU A 31 6.50 16.48 25.13
N SER A 32 6.37 17.40 26.09
CA SER A 32 7.36 17.63 27.16
C SER A 32 7.23 16.69 28.37
N VAL A 33 6.18 15.87 28.45
CA VAL A 33 5.94 14.97 29.61
C VAL A 33 6.49 13.55 29.39
N ILE A 34 6.91 13.18 28.17
CA ILE A 34 7.36 11.82 27.85
C ILE A 34 8.88 11.63 27.97
N LEU A 35 9.66 12.69 28.22
CA LEU A 35 11.14 12.62 28.18
C LEU A 35 11.81 12.47 29.55
N MET A 36 11.10 12.18 30.64
CA MET A 36 11.69 12.15 32.00
C MET A 36 11.59 10.83 32.77
N THR A 37 11.44 9.69 32.10
CA THR A 37 11.50 8.40 32.81
C THR A 37 12.23 7.30 32.02
N SER A 38 13.58 7.44 31.86
CA SER A 38 14.41 6.28 31.54
C SER A 38 15.89 6.58 31.81
N ALA A 39 16.26 6.58 33.09
CA ALA A 39 17.64 6.40 33.51
C ALA A 39 17.59 5.71 34.88
N LEU A 40 17.96 4.45 34.88
CA LEU A 40 18.56 3.70 36.00
C LEU A 40 18.24 2.21 35.82
N LEU A 41 19.25 1.44 35.42
CA LEU A 41 19.64 0.16 35.98
C LEU A 41 20.68 -0.51 35.05
N LEU A 42 21.95 -0.19 35.31
CA LEU A 42 23.12 -1.00 34.94
C LEU A 42 23.75 -1.44 36.23
N SER A 43 23.82 -2.72 36.51
CA SER A 43 24.84 -3.37 37.37
C SER A 43 24.81 -4.87 37.13
N ALA A 44 25.84 -5.37 36.43
CA ALA A 44 26.90 -6.25 36.85
C ALA A 44 26.50 -7.65 37.35
N CYS A 45 26.99 -8.71 36.69
CA CYS A 45 28.08 -9.52 37.23
C CYS A 45 28.56 -10.57 36.22
N SER A 46 29.89 -10.60 36.05
CA SER A 46 30.71 -11.60 35.43
C SER A 46 30.78 -12.87 36.29
N HIS A 47 30.84 -14.08 35.70
CA HIS A 47 31.67 -15.13 36.23
C HIS A 47 32.19 -16.05 35.12
N GLN A 48 33.48 -16.19 35.14
CA GLN A 48 34.38 -16.97 34.30
C GLN A 48 34.71 -18.25 35.06
N SER A 49 34.76 -19.39 34.38
CA SER A 49 35.80 -20.40 34.69
C SER A 49 35.77 -21.57 33.67
N GLU A 50 36.91 -21.95 33.39
CA GLU A 50 37.61 -22.79 32.45
C GLU A 50 37.33 -24.30 32.53
N SER A 51 37.50 -24.96 31.33
CA SER A 51 38.35 -26.08 31.01
C SER A 51 38.16 -27.42 31.73
N HIS A 52 37.91 -28.48 30.97
CA HIS A 52 38.89 -29.57 30.74
C HIS A 52 38.41 -30.55 29.65
N ASN A 53 39.37 -30.96 28.82
CA ASN A 53 39.37 -32.09 27.89
C ASN A 53 39.18 -33.42 28.63
N ASP A 54 38.54 -34.43 27.96
CA ASP A 54 39.21 -35.69 27.66
C ASP A 54 38.48 -36.49 26.57
N LYS A 55 39.29 -37.17 25.77
CA LYS A 55 38.98 -38.08 24.66
C LYS A 55 38.37 -39.37 25.20
N ASP A 56 37.44 -39.99 24.45
CA ASP A 56 37.70 -41.36 23.97
C ASP A 56 36.76 -41.80 22.85
N GLU A 57 37.28 -42.65 21.99
CA GLU A 57 36.69 -43.25 20.79
C GLU A 57 35.65 -44.33 21.14
N SER A 58 34.59 -44.47 20.29
CA SER A 58 34.26 -45.76 19.67
C SER A 58 32.99 -45.73 18.80
N LYS A 59 33.20 -45.92 17.51
CA LYS A 59 32.47 -46.75 16.50
C LYS A 59 30.95 -46.88 16.48
N THR A 60 30.45 -46.46 15.31
CA THR A 60 29.50 -47.17 14.41
C THR A 60 28.06 -47.39 14.85
N ALA A 61 27.12 -46.65 14.17
CA ALA A 61 26.02 -47.28 13.45
C ALA A 61 25.40 -46.22 12.49
N HIS A 62 25.49 -46.51 11.20
CA HIS A 62 24.71 -45.80 10.17
C HIS A 62 23.23 -46.06 10.37
N THR A 63 22.46 -45.01 10.68
CA THR A 63 21.02 -45.02 10.42
C THR A 63 20.69 -43.78 9.60
N ASN A 64 20.49 -44.02 8.31
CA ASN A 64 19.94 -43.06 7.39
C ASN A 64 18.53 -42.69 7.87
N GLN A 65 18.39 -41.64 8.67
CA GLN A 65 17.10 -40.92 8.76
C GLN A 65 17.11 -39.87 7.69
N ALA A 66 16.48 -40.21 6.56
CA ALA A 66 15.99 -39.24 5.61
C ALA A 66 15.04 -38.32 6.38
N GLN A 67 15.52 -37.15 6.79
CA GLN A 67 14.66 -36.08 7.25
C GLN A 67 13.83 -35.59 6.02
N ASN A 68 12.62 -36.14 5.92
CA ASN A 68 11.55 -35.57 5.13
C ASN A 68 11.26 -34.14 5.66
N ASN A 69 12.03 -33.17 5.19
CA ASN A 69 11.63 -31.76 5.23
C ASN A 69 10.51 -31.56 4.22
N ASP A 70 9.35 -32.10 4.50
CA ASP A 70 8.10 -31.73 3.86
C ASP A 70 7.74 -30.31 4.31
N LYS A 71 8.47 -29.33 3.73
CA LYS A 71 8.03 -27.95 3.75
C LYS A 71 6.69 -27.95 3.05
N ASN A 72 5.63 -27.84 3.81
CA ASN A 72 4.25 -27.65 3.40
C ASN A 72 4.16 -26.45 2.44
N GLN A 73 4.60 -26.65 1.18
CA GLN A 73 4.56 -25.66 0.12
C GLN A 73 3.10 -25.39 -0.17
N LYS A 74 2.62 -24.25 0.24
CA LYS A 74 1.24 -23.79 -0.05
C LYS A 74 0.99 -23.93 -1.55
N LYS A 75 0.16 -24.90 -1.95
CA LYS A 75 -0.19 -25.14 -3.35
C LYS A 75 -1.10 -24.02 -3.83
N HIS A 76 -0.55 -23.11 -4.64
CA HIS A 76 -1.32 -22.04 -5.27
C HIS A 76 -2.20 -22.60 -6.40
N ARG A 77 -3.42 -22.05 -6.52
CA ARG A 77 -4.38 -22.45 -7.54
C ARG A 77 -4.62 -21.34 -8.54
N LYS A 78 -4.21 -21.55 -9.79
CA LYS A 78 -4.52 -20.66 -10.92
C LYS A 78 -5.69 -21.21 -11.72
N VAL A 79 -6.68 -20.37 -12.04
CA VAL A 79 -7.88 -20.71 -12.82
C VAL A 79 -8.15 -19.60 -13.82
N VAL A 80 -8.49 -19.95 -15.06
CA VAL A 80 -9.01 -19.01 -16.06
C VAL A 80 -10.51 -19.25 -16.21
N LYS A 81 -11.31 -18.20 -16.06
CA LYS A 81 -12.76 -18.22 -16.22
C LYS A 81 -13.20 -16.99 -17.02
N ASP A 82 -13.92 -17.22 -18.12
CA ASP A 82 -14.41 -16.17 -19.03
C ASP A 82 -13.28 -15.21 -19.47
N GLY A 83 -12.12 -15.75 -19.84
CA GLY A 83 -10.92 -15.00 -20.23
C GLY A 83 -10.24 -14.22 -19.09
N ARG A 84 -10.63 -14.40 -17.84
CA ARG A 84 -10.08 -13.74 -16.66
C ARG A 84 -9.28 -14.71 -15.81
N THR A 85 -8.07 -14.34 -15.44
CA THR A 85 -7.18 -15.16 -14.61
C THR A 85 -7.41 -14.88 -13.12
N TYR A 86 -7.61 -15.94 -12.36
CA TYR A 86 -7.69 -15.91 -10.89
C TYR A 86 -6.58 -16.76 -10.30
N ALA A 87 -5.86 -16.22 -9.33
CA ALA A 87 -4.90 -16.94 -8.51
C ALA A 87 -5.36 -16.89 -7.04
N ASP A 88 -5.52 -18.05 -6.41
CA ASP A 88 -6.10 -18.20 -5.07
C ASP A 88 -7.44 -17.46 -4.90
N GLY A 89 -8.25 -17.45 -5.97
CA GLY A 89 -9.53 -16.74 -6.02
C GLY A 89 -9.43 -15.21 -6.05
N ILE A 90 -8.25 -14.67 -6.37
CA ILE A 90 -8.04 -13.24 -6.60
C ILE A 90 -7.92 -13.01 -8.10
N LEU A 91 -8.72 -12.09 -8.65
CA LEU A 91 -8.60 -11.64 -10.05
C LEU A 91 -7.24 -10.95 -10.23
N ILE A 92 -6.43 -11.48 -11.14
CA ILE A 92 -5.09 -10.96 -11.42
C ILE A 92 -5.07 -10.24 -12.76
N VAL A 93 -4.50 -9.06 -12.76
CA VAL A 93 -4.18 -8.26 -13.94
C VAL A 93 -2.81 -7.64 -13.72
N ASN A 94 -1.92 -7.79 -14.68
CA ASN A 94 -0.58 -7.19 -14.66
C ASN A 94 -0.02 -7.13 -16.08
N LYS A 95 1.26 -6.81 -16.25
CA LYS A 95 1.88 -6.68 -17.58
C LYS A 95 1.90 -7.96 -18.43
N ASN A 96 1.64 -9.12 -17.82
CA ASN A 96 1.68 -10.43 -18.47
C ASN A 96 0.31 -11.14 -18.49
N ILE A 97 -0.67 -10.62 -17.75
CA ILE A 97 -2.01 -11.19 -17.60
C ILE A 97 -3.03 -10.09 -17.85
N ASP A 98 -3.80 -10.26 -18.90
CA ASP A 98 -4.79 -9.28 -19.36
C ASP A 98 -6.23 -9.62 -18.99
N LEU A 99 -7.10 -8.70 -19.31
CA LEU A 99 -8.56 -8.83 -19.28
C LEU A 99 -9.13 -8.73 -20.70
N PRO A 100 -10.23 -9.44 -20.98
CA PRO A 100 -10.96 -9.26 -22.22
C PRO A 100 -11.36 -7.79 -22.42
N SER A 101 -11.30 -7.30 -23.67
CA SER A 101 -11.73 -5.93 -24.02
C SER A 101 -13.22 -5.70 -23.71
N SER A 102 -14.02 -6.74 -23.72
CA SER A 102 -15.45 -6.71 -23.38
C SER A 102 -15.73 -6.71 -21.88
N TYR A 103 -14.70 -6.93 -21.02
CA TYR A 103 -14.89 -6.92 -19.57
C TYR A 103 -15.08 -5.50 -19.05
N ASN A 104 -16.31 -5.18 -18.66
CA ASN A 104 -16.77 -3.82 -18.31
C ASN A 104 -17.65 -3.82 -17.03
N PRO A 105 -17.08 -4.16 -15.85
CA PRO A 105 -17.84 -4.33 -14.62
C PRO A 105 -18.25 -3.01 -13.94
N GLY A 106 -17.67 -1.86 -14.32
CA GLY A 106 -17.78 -0.63 -13.54
C GLY A 106 -17.00 -0.69 -12.22
N GLU A 107 -17.16 0.32 -11.36
CA GLU A 107 -16.57 0.30 -10.01
C GLU A 107 -17.28 -0.73 -9.13
N ASN A 108 -16.51 -1.54 -8.42
CA ASN A 108 -17.06 -2.55 -7.52
C ASN A 108 -17.68 -1.89 -6.26
N PRO A 109 -18.98 -2.10 -5.95
CA PRO A 109 -19.64 -1.43 -4.83
C PRO A 109 -19.02 -1.74 -3.46
N LYS A 110 -18.48 -2.94 -3.25
CA LYS A 110 -17.79 -3.30 -2.01
C LYS A 110 -16.47 -2.56 -1.87
N ALA A 111 -15.75 -2.39 -2.98
CA ALA A 111 -14.50 -1.63 -3.00
C ALA A 111 -14.75 -0.13 -2.79
N GLN A 112 -15.81 0.45 -3.40
CA GLN A 112 -16.22 1.84 -3.16
C GLN A 112 -16.59 2.08 -1.68
N LYS A 113 -17.38 1.18 -1.08
CA LYS A 113 -17.72 1.27 0.36
C LYS A 113 -16.48 1.19 1.24
N ALA A 114 -15.54 0.32 0.91
CA ALA A 114 -14.27 0.19 1.63
C ALA A 114 -13.39 1.44 1.48
N LEU A 115 -13.35 2.05 0.29
CA LEU A 115 -12.63 3.31 0.05
C LEU A 115 -13.20 4.45 0.89
N LYS A 116 -14.54 4.56 0.95
CA LYS A 116 -15.17 5.54 1.85
C LYS A 116 -14.78 5.30 3.31
N GLN A 117 -14.80 4.05 3.77
CA GLN A 117 -14.37 3.72 5.14
C GLN A 117 -12.90 4.06 5.39
N LEU A 118 -12.03 3.89 4.39
CA LEU A 118 -10.62 4.29 4.46
C LEU A 118 -10.50 5.80 4.64
N PHE A 119 -11.24 6.59 3.85
CA PHE A 119 -11.24 8.05 3.96
C PHE A 119 -11.81 8.52 5.31
N ASP A 120 -12.93 7.94 5.75
CA ASP A 120 -13.51 8.23 7.08
C ASP A 120 -12.52 7.88 8.22
N GLY A 121 -11.73 6.81 8.05
CA GLY A 121 -10.68 6.43 8.99
C GLY A 121 -9.51 7.40 9.00
N ALA A 122 -9.04 7.83 7.83
CA ALA A 122 -7.97 8.81 7.69
C ALA A 122 -8.38 10.16 8.31
N GLN A 123 -9.62 10.59 8.07
CA GLN A 123 -10.17 11.83 8.62
C GLN A 123 -10.15 11.88 10.16
N LYS A 124 -10.31 10.73 10.84
CA LYS A 124 -10.22 10.66 12.32
C LYS A 124 -8.81 10.93 12.84
N ASP A 125 -7.81 10.69 12.01
CA ASP A 125 -6.40 10.95 12.28
C ASP A 125 -5.94 12.31 11.71
N ASP A 126 -6.90 13.18 11.28
CA ASP A 126 -6.67 14.49 10.64
C ASP A 126 -5.93 14.38 9.29
N ILE A 127 -6.06 13.24 8.62
CA ILE A 127 -5.49 12.97 7.29
C ILE A 127 -6.59 13.10 6.23
N HIS A 128 -6.34 13.99 5.26
CA HIS A 128 -7.31 14.31 4.21
C HIS A 128 -6.96 13.60 2.91
N LEU A 129 -7.78 12.63 2.53
CA LEU A 129 -7.63 11.85 1.31
C LEU A 129 -8.81 12.08 0.36
N TYR A 130 -8.53 11.99 -0.95
CA TYR A 130 -9.57 12.00 -1.97
C TYR A 130 -9.25 11.02 -3.10
N LYS A 131 -10.30 10.63 -3.82
CA LYS A 131 -10.18 9.76 -5.01
C LYS A 131 -9.78 10.60 -6.21
N ILE A 132 -8.67 10.22 -6.87
CA ILE A 132 -8.22 10.81 -8.13
C ILE A 132 -8.81 10.05 -9.31
N SER A 133 -8.69 8.71 -9.29
CA SER A 133 -9.26 7.87 -10.33
C SER A 133 -9.80 6.55 -9.77
N GLY A 134 -10.64 5.87 -10.54
CA GLY A 134 -11.24 4.60 -10.19
C GLY A 134 -11.34 3.69 -11.41
N TYR A 135 -12.53 3.16 -11.66
CA TYR A 135 -12.76 2.30 -12.83
C TYR A 135 -12.39 3.01 -14.14
N ARG A 136 -11.72 2.25 -15.02
CA ARG A 136 -11.33 2.72 -16.35
C ARG A 136 -11.61 1.62 -17.38
N SER A 137 -12.54 1.89 -18.29
CA SER A 137 -12.91 0.93 -19.34
C SER A 137 -11.75 0.67 -20.33
N TYR A 138 -11.80 -0.46 -21.04
CA TYR A 138 -10.83 -0.78 -22.08
C TYR A 138 -10.71 0.34 -23.14
N PRO A 139 -11.81 0.91 -23.73
CA PRO A 139 -11.67 2.00 -24.68
C PRO A 139 -11.04 3.27 -24.09
N THR A 140 -11.30 3.55 -22.82
CA THR A 140 -10.67 4.69 -22.14
C THR A 140 -9.17 4.45 -21.97
N GLN A 141 -8.77 3.23 -21.61
CA GLN A 141 -7.34 2.86 -21.51
C GLN A 141 -6.63 2.94 -22.86
N VAL A 142 -7.30 2.56 -23.97
CA VAL A 142 -6.75 2.72 -25.33
C VAL A 142 -6.41 4.19 -25.60
N LYS A 143 -7.36 5.10 -25.35
CA LYS A 143 -7.14 6.54 -25.56
C LYS A 143 -6.00 7.08 -24.70
N LEU A 144 -5.99 6.73 -23.42
CA LEU A 144 -4.99 7.16 -22.46
C LEU A 144 -3.58 6.68 -22.86
N TYR A 145 -3.43 5.39 -23.11
CA TYR A 145 -2.15 4.79 -23.50
C TYR A 145 -1.61 5.38 -24.81
N ASN A 146 -2.48 5.53 -25.82
CA ASN A 146 -2.08 6.12 -27.10
C ASN A 146 -1.61 7.58 -26.95
N ASN A 147 -2.25 8.36 -26.09
CA ASN A 147 -1.82 9.74 -25.80
C ASN A 147 -0.43 9.75 -25.15
N TYR A 148 -0.18 8.88 -24.18
CA TYR A 148 1.16 8.75 -23.57
C TYR A 148 2.21 8.25 -24.57
N ALA A 149 1.87 7.21 -25.35
CA ALA A 149 2.78 6.69 -26.37
C ALA A 149 3.12 7.71 -27.46
N LYS A 150 2.15 8.59 -27.81
CA LYS A 150 2.39 9.70 -28.76
C LYS A 150 3.29 10.78 -28.15
N ARG A 151 3.11 11.13 -26.89
CA ARG A 151 3.86 12.18 -26.21
C ARG A 151 5.29 11.74 -25.86
N ASP A 152 5.45 10.56 -25.26
CA ASP A 152 6.68 10.13 -24.61
C ASP A 152 7.37 8.94 -25.34
N GLY A 153 6.71 8.38 -26.34
CA GLY A 153 7.12 7.13 -26.99
C GLY A 153 6.66 5.88 -26.21
N LYS A 154 6.42 4.77 -26.92
CA LYS A 154 5.89 3.51 -26.34
C LYS A 154 6.76 2.99 -25.18
N LYS A 155 8.10 2.98 -25.34
CA LYS A 155 9.03 2.47 -24.32
C LYS A 155 8.95 3.25 -23.00
N ALA A 156 8.74 4.56 -23.06
CA ALA A 156 8.56 5.39 -21.87
C ALA A 156 7.16 5.19 -21.28
N ALA A 157 6.12 5.22 -22.11
CA ALA A 157 4.73 5.00 -21.67
C ALA A 157 4.56 3.65 -20.94
N ASP A 158 5.20 2.59 -21.41
CA ASP A 158 5.14 1.25 -20.78
C ASP A 158 5.69 1.21 -19.34
N LYS A 159 6.47 2.20 -18.90
CA LYS A 159 7.02 2.23 -17.53
C LYS A 159 5.96 2.63 -16.49
N TYR A 160 5.03 3.51 -16.84
CA TYR A 160 4.06 4.10 -15.92
C TYR A 160 2.60 3.93 -16.34
N SER A 161 2.33 3.42 -17.55
CA SER A 161 0.97 3.15 -18.01
C SER A 161 0.82 1.71 -18.46
N ALA A 162 -0.31 1.12 -18.14
CA ALA A 162 -0.69 -0.21 -18.64
C ALA A 162 -1.13 -0.12 -20.11
N ARG A 163 -0.77 -1.13 -20.91
CA ARG A 163 -1.39 -1.34 -22.21
C ARG A 163 -2.87 -1.65 -22.04
N PRO A 164 -3.72 -1.40 -23.04
CA PRO A 164 -5.14 -1.79 -23.01
C PRO A 164 -5.30 -3.28 -22.68
N GLY A 165 -6.20 -3.58 -21.75
CA GLY A 165 -6.41 -4.93 -21.22
C GLY A 165 -5.54 -5.26 -19.99
N TYR A 166 -4.40 -4.59 -19.79
CA TYR A 166 -3.44 -4.89 -18.72
C TYR A 166 -3.55 -3.93 -17.52
N SER A 167 -4.56 -3.06 -17.49
CA SER A 167 -4.77 -2.11 -16.41
C SER A 167 -5.65 -2.69 -15.30
N GLU A 168 -5.19 -2.62 -14.04
CA GLU A 168 -6.01 -3.00 -12.89
C GLU A 168 -7.26 -2.13 -12.72
N HIS A 169 -7.27 -0.90 -13.21
CA HIS A 169 -8.45 -0.04 -13.18
C HIS A 169 -9.65 -0.64 -13.94
N GLN A 170 -9.40 -1.50 -14.95
CA GLN A 170 -10.47 -2.19 -15.66
C GLN A 170 -11.19 -3.23 -14.76
N THR A 171 -10.60 -3.66 -13.65
CA THR A 171 -11.24 -4.57 -12.71
C THR A 171 -12.36 -3.92 -11.89
N GLY A 172 -12.37 -2.59 -11.77
CA GLY A 172 -13.23 -1.86 -10.84
C GLY A 172 -12.85 -2.06 -9.36
N LEU A 173 -11.71 -2.68 -9.08
CA LEU A 173 -11.20 -2.96 -7.74
C LEU A 173 -10.02 -2.05 -7.34
N THR A 174 -9.68 -1.07 -8.18
CA THR A 174 -8.48 -0.25 -8.04
C THR A 174 -8.84 1.21 -8.05
N PHE A 175 -8.19 1.96 -7.17
CA PHE A 175 -8.36 3.41 -7.03
C PHE A 175 -7.00 4.08 -6.88
N ASP A 176 -6.83 5.21 -7.57
CA ASP A 176 -5.77 6.16 -7.28
C ASP A 176 -6.30 7.20 -6.29
N VAL A 177 -5.51 7.47 -5.26
CA VAL A 177 -5.85 8.40 -4.19
C VAL A 177 -4.80 9.49 -4.06
N GLY A 178 -5.20 10.64 -3.54
CA GLY A 178 -4.32 11.78 -3.32
C GLY A 178 -4.54 12.41 -1.95
N GLY A 179 -3.60 13.28 -1.59
CA GLY A 179 -3.61 14.10 -0.40
C GLY A 179 -3.69 15.59 -0.75
N VAL A 180 -3.62 16.43 0.26
CA VAL A 180 -3.83 17.89 0.16
C VAL A 180 -2.84 18.56 -0.81
N ASP A 181 -1.58 18.13 -0.82
CA ASP A 181 -0.57 18.65 -1.76
C ASP A 181 -0.69 17.95 -3.12
N SER A 182 -1.46 18.55 -4.04
CA SER A 182 -1.70 18.03 -5.37
C SER A 182 -0.42 17.85 -6.21
N ASN A 183 0.65 18.61 -5.93
CA ASN A 183 1.91 18.51 -6.67
C ASN A 183 2.68 17.20 -6.39
N LYS A 184 2.31 16.49 -5.33
CA LYS A 184 2.90 15.18 -4.99
C LYS A 184 2.03 14.00 -5.41
N ASN A 185 0.78 14.25 -5.76
CA ASN A 185 -0.16 13.20 -6.16
C ASN A 185 0.27 12.56 -7.48
N LEU A 186 0.13 11.23 -7.57
CA LEU A 186 0.56 10.40 -8.69
C LEU A 186 2.08 10.44 -8.97
N TYR A 187 2.86 10.78 -7.95
CA TYR A 187 4.32 10.70 -7.95
C TYR A 187 4.81 9.87 -6.74
N ASP A 188 6.00 9.32 -6.82
CA ASP A 188 6.64 8.57 -5.73
C ASP A 188 6.79 9.39 -4.46
N SER A 189 6.91 10.72 -4.62
CA SER A 189 6.95 11.70 -3.51
C SER A 189 5.70 11.70 -2.65
N PHE A 190 4.54 11.24 -3.17
CA PHE A 190 3.32 11.06 -2.37
C PHE A 190 3.56 10.10 -1.18
N GLY A 191 4.37 9.05 -1.37
CA GLY A 191 4.75 8.14 -0.29
C GLY A 191 5.52 8.78 0.88
N LYS A 192 6.04 10.01 0.69
CA LYS A 192 6.74 10.80 1.73
C LYS A 192 5.83 11.81 2.41
N THR A 193 4.58 11.98 1.98
CA THR A 193 3.59 12.83 2.65
C THR A 193 3.02 12.15 3.90
N GLU A 194 2.28 12.88 4.72
CA GLU A 194 1.58 12.29 5.86
C GLU A 194 0.50 11.33 5.40
N GLU A 195 -0.22 11.68 4.34
CA GLU A 195 -1.26 10.85 3.71
C GLU A 195 -0.70 9.54 3.16
N GLY A 196 0.39 9.62 2.39
CA GLY A 196 1.05 8.43 1.83
C GLY A 196 1.58 7.49 2.91
N ARG A 197 2.18 8.02 3.98
CA ARG A 197 2.61 7.21 5.13
C ARG A 197 1.43 6.60 5.88
N TRP A 198 0.35 7.35 6.05
CA TRP A 198 -0.87 6.84 6.68
C TRP A 198 -1.47 5.68 5.87
N ILE A 199 -1.58 5.84 4.54
CA ILE A 199 -2.05 4.78 3.63
C ILE A 199 -1.15 3.54 3.75
N ALA A 200 0.17 3.71 3.68
CA ALA A 200 1.11 2.59 3.76
C ALA A 200 0.92 1.77 5.04
N LYS A 201 0.57 2.42 6.15
CA LYS A 201 0.35 1.77 7.45
C LYS A 201 -1.06 1.19 7.60
N ASN A 202 -2.09 1.81 7.03
CA ASN A 202 -3.49 1.56 7.42
C ASN A 202 -4.38 0.97 6.33
N ALA A 203 -4.02 1.06 5.04
CA ALA A 203 -4.89 0.66 3.92
C ALA A 203 -5.38 -0.79 4.03
N HIS A 204 -4.55 -1.70 4.55
CA HIS A 204 -4.89 -3.11 4.72
C HIS A 204 -6.06 -3.35 5.70
N ASN A 205 -6.25 -2.47 6.70
CA ASN A 205 -7.36 -2.52 7.65
C ASN A 205 -8.72 -2.23 6.99
N TYR A 206 -8.69 -1.60 5.82
CA TYR A 206 -9.86 -1.29 4.99
C TYR A 206 -9.99 -2.20 3.77
N GLY A 207 -9.06 -3.16 3.63
CA GLY A 207 -9.10 -4.15 2.56
C GLY A 207 -8.30 -3.80 1.32
N PHE A 208 -7.42 -2.81 1.40
CA PHE A 208 -6.56 -2.37 0.30
C PHE A 208 -5.09 -2.73 0.54
N ILE A 209 -4.36 -2.91 -0.55
CA ILE A 209 -2.90 -2.95 -0.57
C ILE A 209 -2.38 -1.82 -1.45
N ILE A 210 -1.17 -1.31 -1.18
CA ILE A 210 -0.38 -0.60 -2.17
C ILE A 210 0.05 -1.64 -3.19
N ARG A 211 -0.44 -1.53 -4.42
CA ARG A 211 -0.29 -2.56 -5.44
C ARG A 211 1.12 -2.71 -5.96
N TYR A 212 1.82 -1.59 -6.09
CA TYR A 212 3.17 -1.50 -6.62
C TYR A 212 4.11 -0.92 -5.55
N PRO A 213 4.58 -1.77 -4.60
CA PRO A 213 5.40 -1.33 -3.49
C PRO A 213 6.84 -1.02 -3.93
N LYS A 214 7.54 -0.23 -3.12
CA LYS A 214 8.91 0.21 -3.40
C LYS A 214 9.88 -0.96 -3.49
N ASN A 215 10.83 -0.88 -4.44
CA ASN A 215 11.88 -1.88 -4.68
C ASN A 215 11.34 -3.25 -5.14
N LYS A 216 10.16 -3.26 -5.79
CA LYS A 216 9.54 -4.47 -6.33
C LYS A 216 9.23 -4.37 -7.83
N GLU A 217 9.86 -3.43 -8.53
CA GLU A 217 9.65 -3.14 -9.95
C GLU A 217 9.97 -4.36 -10.84
N SER A 218 11.00 -5.12 -10.49
CA SER A 218 11.39 -6.35 -11.20
C SER A 218 10.32 -7.46 -11.13
N ILE A 219 9.45 -7.42 -10.12
CA ILE A 219 8.37 -8.38 -9.91
C ILE A 219 7.08 -7.89 -10.52
N THR A 220 6.67 -6.66 -10.21
CA THR A 220 5.39 -6.10 -10.63
C THR A 220 5.41 -5.54 -12.05
N GLY A 221 6.60 -5.14 -12.54
CA GLY A 221 6.80 -4.47 -13.81
C GLY A 221 6.41 -2.98 -13.80
N TYR A 222 6.00 -2.43 -12.66
CA TYR A 222 5.65 -1.03 -12.46
C TYR A 222 6.59 -0.39 -11.45
N GLN A 223 6.84 0.91 -11.61
CA GLN A 223 7.53 1.72 -10.60
C GLN A 223 6.72 1.77 -9.28
N TYR A 224 7.33 2.31 -8.23
CA TYR A 224 6.64 2.53 -6.96
C TYR A 224 5.46 3.50 -7.14
N GLU A 225 4.26 3.07 -6.76
CA GLU A 225 3.03 3.86 -6.86
C GLU A 225 2.28 3.87 -5.50
N PRO A 226 2.69 4.74 -4.56
CA PRO A 226 2.08 4.80 -3.23
C PRO A 226 0.60 5.21 -3.21
N TRP A 227 0.11 5.77 -4.30
CA TRP A 227 -1.28 6.19 -4.49
C TRP A 227 -2.19 5.09 -5.02
N HIS A 228 -1.63 4.06 -5.66
CA HIS A 228 -2.39 3.01 -6.37
C HIS A 228 -2.81 1.90 -5.42
N LEU A 229 -4.10 1.90 -5.07
CA LEU A 229 -4.69 0.99 -4.11
C LEU A 229 -5.49 -0.11 -4.79
N ARG A 230 -5.16 -1.38 -4.48
CA ARG A 230 -5.92 -2.54 -4.93
C ARG A 230 -6.75 -3.13 -3.79
N TYR A 231 -8.07 -3.29 -4.04
CA TYR A 231 -8.98 -3.93 -3.09
C TYR A 231 -8.91 -5.46 -3.17
N LEU A 232 -8.72 -6.12 -2.03
CA LEU A 232 -8.69 -7.57 -1.87
C LEU A 232 -9.67 -8.05 -0.79
N GLY A 233 -10.30 -7.11 -0.05
CA GLY A 233 -11.00 -7.37 1.21
C GLY A 233 -10.05 -7.50 2.40
N LYS A 234 -10.52 -7.13 3.59
CA LYS A 234 -9.70 -7.00 4.82
C LYS A 234 -8.81 -8.20 5.10
N LYS A 235 -9.37 -9.42 5.06
CA LYS A 235 -8.62 -10.64 5.40
C LYS A 235 -7.42 -10.88 4.49
N LYS A 236 -7.60 -10.73 3.15
CA LYS A 236 -6.54 -10.94 2.18
C LYS A 236 -5.54 -9.79 2.19
N ALA A 237 -6.01 -8.54 2.21
CA ALA A 237 -5.15 -7.36 2.25
C ALA A 237 -4.23 -7.37 3.48
N THR A 238 -4.75 -7.72 4.67
CA THR A 238 -3.95 -7.84 5.87
C THR A 238 -2.89 -8.95 5.79
N LYS A 239 -3.20 -10.08 5.11
CA LYS A 239 -2.21 -11.15 4.92
C LYS A 239 -1.08 -10.71 3.98
N VAL A 240 -1.39 -10.06 2.85
CA VAL A 240 -0.40 -9.50 1.93
C VAL A 240 0.46 -8.45 2.64
N TYR A 241 -0.15 -7.53 3.37
CA TYR A 241 0.57 -6.50 4.14
C TYR A 241 1.56 -7.11 5.14
N LYS A 242 1.13 -8.13 5.90
CA LYS A 242 1.95 -8.78 6.92
C LYS A 242 3.08 -9.64 6.34
N SER A 243 2.90 -10.20 5.14
CA SER A 243 3.96 -10.98 4.48
C SER A 243 5.07 -10.10 3.89
N GLY A 244 4.79 -8.82 3.60
CA GLY A 244 5.71 -7.93 2.88
C GLY A 244 5.90 -8.30 1.41
N GLU A 245 5.07 -9.20 0.88
CA GLU A 245 5.10 -9.69 -0.48
C GLU A 245 4.31 -8.77 -1.42
N THR A 246 4.67 -8.79 -2.71
CA THR A 246 3.79 -8.28 -3.76
C THR A 246 2.59 -9.21 -3.94
N LEU A 247 1.57 -8.75 -4.66
CA LEU A 247 0.44 -9.62 -4.97
C LEU A 247 0.87 -10.84 -5.79
N GLU A 248 1.84 -10.69 -6.70
CA GLU A 248 2.41 -11.77 -7.51
C GLU A 248 3.08 -12.85 -6.65
N GLU A 249 3.93 -12.44 -5.72
CA GLU A 249 4.61 -13.35 -4.78
C GLU A 249 3.59 -14.06 -3.89
N PHE A 250 2.65 -13.32 -3.32
CA PHE A 250 1.62 -13.83 -2.40
C PHE A 250 0.73 -14.91 -3.00
N VAL A 251 0.49 -14.88 -4.33
CA VAL A 251 -0.33 -15.87 -5.03
C VAL A 251 0.47 -16.86 -5.88
N GLY A 252 1.80 -16.90 -5.72
CA GLY A 252 2.68 -17.86 -6.37
C GLY A 252 2.82 -17.68 -7.88
N LEU A 253 2.79 -16.43 -8.37
CA LEU A 253 3.03 -16.09 -9.77
C LEU A 253 4.48 -15.64 -10.03
N LYS A 254 5.25 -15.51 -8.98
CA LYS A 254 6.68 -15.17 -8.95
C LYS A 254 7.35 -15.90 -7.79
#